data_2f8999e0fa0b607aba5f78430a1a41cd
#
_entry.id   2f8999e0fa0b607aba5f78430a1a41cd
#
_cell.length_a   1.000
_cell.length_b   1.000
_cell.length_c   1.000
_cell.angle_alpha   90.00
_cell.angle_beta   90.00
_cell.angle_gamma   90.00
#
_symmetry.space_group_name_H-M   'P 1'
#
loop_
_entity.id
_entity.type
_entity.pdbx_description
1 polymer ?
#
loop_
_entity_poly.entity_id
_entity_poly.type
_entity_poly.pdbx_seq_one_letter_code
_entity_poly.pdbx_strand_id
1 'polypeptide(L)'
;MGTIDAVTAEVVRNALSMAAQEGGVVVVKASHSTFIQEGADSSAAVLDARGRLVAQSTATTLMHAASLRESLRALLLEIPPDTMRPGDVFAQNDPFKGGIHANDVAVLRPVFAADGSGPHYFAGTIIHVADLGGGYAGGVAATAQDMFAEGMNLPPVHLFRGGEPEAVVWKIIENNSRTPDKVIGDIRALVSGANVMARRVEELVERYGVDGLAEHVEDYIAYTETRMREELRQIPAGTYRGSFTVDSDGIEPDKTYQVRVTVTLTGDGSIHLDFTGTDAQAKGAINASYSQALSGVLFAVRCFLDPSIPMNEGCYAALDVTFPRGSLVNPNPPAACGGRIVVVTAAMEAIVDALSAARPDMALASSGIVHLYALSGVRSGPGAAAAPWLVMAMDFGGLGARATCDGPDATGAFVLGGRTAVLQVEPYEAQYPVMIEHVRPRIDSGGAGEHRGGLGIDTRMRLLDTAELVVRGDRMVLPPPGRAGGEPGEAGFWHIERVNGTVDALAHRQSHVRLAAGDVFRIGTSGGGGLGAPVARDPEEVARDVRERRVSRERARADYGVVVDEDGMVDRGATDELRGAR
;
A
#
# COMPACT_ATOMS: atom_id res chain seq x y z
N MET A 1 24.48 -24.39 25.00
CA MET A 1 23.48 -23.31 24.80
C MET A 1 22.96 -22.93 26.19
N GLY A 2 23.31 -21.75 26.66
CA GLY A 2 22.67 -21.19 27.87
C GLY A 2 21.21 -20.91 27.55
N THR A 3 20.30 -21.19 28.48
CA THR A 3 18.90 -20.80 28.35
C THR A 3 18.82 -19.28 28.34
N ILE A 4 18.40 -18.68 27.20
CA ILE A 4 18.16 -17.24 27.14
C ILE A 4 17.14 -16.88 28.21
N ASP A 5 17.49 -15.92 29.08
CA ASP A 5 16.55 -15.43 30.09
C ASP A 5 15.36 -14.74 29.41
N ALA A 6 14.13 -15.16 29.72
CA ALA A 6 12.91 -14.67 29.10
C ALA A 6 12.73 -13.15 29.24
N VAL A 7 13.17 -12.55 30.34
CA VAL A 7 13.08 -11.10 30.53
C VAL A 7 14.06 -10.37 29.62
N THR A 8 15.29 -10.86 29.51
CA THR A 8 16.29 -10.29 28.58
C THR A 8 15.88 -10.46 27.13
N ALA A 9 15.31 -11.62 26.75
CA ALA A 9 14.77 -11.84 25.43
C ALA A 9 13.70 -10.80 25.07
N GLU A 10 12.75 -10.54 25.95
CA GLU A 10 11.71 -9.56 25.74
C GLU A 10 12.26 -8.12 25.66
N VAL A 11 13.25 -7.77 26.48
CA VAL A 11 13.94 -6.47 26.42
C VAL A 11 14.62 -6.28 25.06
N VAL A 12 15.32 -7.29 24.55
CA VAL A 12 16.01 -7.21 23.25
C VAL A 12 15.02 -7.12 22.09
N ARG A 13 13.95 -7.92 22.13
CA ARG A 13 12.85 -7.88 21.12
C ARG A 13 12.25 -6.48 21.01
N ASN A 14 11.90 -5.90 22.19
CA ASN A 14 11.33 -4.55 22.24
C ASN A 14 12.34 -3.49 21.78
N ALA A 15 13.61 -3.61 22.17
CA ALA A 15 14.65 -2.67 21.75
C ALA A 15 14.87 -2.66 20.24
N LEU A 16 14.90 -3.84 19.58
CA LEU A 16 15.00 -3.97 18.13
C LEU A 16 13.77 -3.38 17.42
N SER A 17 12.57 -3.67 17.93
CA SER A 17 11.32 -3.11 17.42
C SER A 17 11.28 -1.59 17.57
N MET A 18 11.73 -1.06 18.70
CA MET A 18 11.80 0.38 18.96
C MET A 18 12.86 1.07 18.09
N ALA A 19 13.99 0.42 17.80
CA ALA A 19 14.97 0.96 16.86
C ALA A 19 14.35 1.19 15.46
N ALA A 20 13.62 0.21 14.95
CA ALA A 20 12.90 0.35 13.68
C ALA A 20 11.82 1.44 13.75
N GLN A 21 11.08 1.52 14.86
CA GLN A 21 10.04 2.52 15.10
C GLN A 21 10.62 3.94 15.09
N GLU A 22 11.70 4.19 15.84
CA GLU A 22 12.38 5.49 15.88
C GLU A 22 12.86 5.91 14.49
N GLY A 23 13.48 4.98 13.73
CA GLY A 23 13.90 5.24 12.36
C GLY A 23 12.75 5.66 11.45
N GLY A 24 11.62 4.94 11.50
CA GLY A 24 10.42 5.27 10.73
C GLY A 24 9.84 6.64 11.07
N VAL A 25 9.78 6.98 12.36
CA VAL A 25 9.32 8.31 12.81
C VAL A 25 10.25 9.42 12.31
N VAL A 26 11.57 9.21 12.35
CA VAL A 26 12.54 10.19 11.84
C VAL A 26 12.37 10.40 10.35
N VAL A 27 12.19 9.33 9.56
CA VAL A 27 11.95 9.44 8.12
C VAL A 27 10.75 10.34 7.83
N VAL A 28 9.59 10.06 8.44
CA VAL A 28 8.37 10.84 8.22
C VAL A 28 8.55 12.31 8.64
N LYS A 29 9.15 12.56 9.82
CA LYS A 29 9.30 13.92 10.37
C LYS A 29 10.35 14.77 9.66
N ALA A 30 11.39 14.16 9.09
CA ALA A 30 12.46 14.84 8.38
C ALA A 30 12.22 14.96 6.87
N SER A 31 11.21 14.29 6.31
CA SER A 31 10.88 14.35 4.89
C SER A 31 10.40 15.75 4.47
N HIS A 32 10.64 16.08 3.20
CA HIS A 32 10.31 17.40 2.61
C HIS A 32 9.04 17.34 1.75
N SER A 33 8.66 16.16 1.26
CA SER A 33 7.43 16.02 0.48
C SER A 33 6.21 15.92 1.38
N THR A 34 5.16 16.67 1.05
CA THR A 34 3.87 16.65 1.76
C THR A 34 3.27 15.24 1.79
N PHE A 35 3.46 14.50 0.70
CA PHE A 35 2.96 13.12 0.58
C PHE A 35 3.51 12.19 1.68
N ILE A 36 4.79 12.33 2.04
CA ILE A 36 5.39 11.52 3.12
C ILE A 36 5.05 12.09 4.50
N GLN A 37 5.10 13.42 4.65
CA GLN A 37 4.81 14.07 5.94
C GLN A 37 3.39 13.78 6.43
N GLU A 38 2.41 13.83 5.52
CA GLU A 38 0.99 13.67 5.83
C GLU A 38 0.50 12.23 5.58
N GLY A 39 0.95 11.61 4.48
CA GLY A 39 0.51 10.27 4.07
C GLY A 39 1.28 9.12 4.71
N ALA A 40 2.48 9.36 5.25
CA ALA A 40 3.35 8.37 5.90
C ALA A 40 3.66 7.12 5.05
N ASP A 41 3.72 7.26 3.70
CA ASP A 41 4.08 6.15 2.80
C ASP A 41 5.57 5.86 2.88
N SER A 42 5.96 5.20 3.94
CA SER A 42 7.34 4.88 4.29
C SER A 42 7.42 3.54 5.02
N SER A 43 8.62 2.97 5.07
CA SER A 43 8.92 1.83 5.96
C SER A 43 10.35 1.91 6.48
N ALA A 44 10.57 1.30 7.64
CA ALA A 44 11.88 1.19 8.27
C ALA A 44 12.03 -0.19 8.90
N ALA A 45 13.21 -0.80 8.75
CA ALA A 45 13.47 -2.15 9.23
C ALA A 45 14.93 -2.36 9.61
N VAL A 46 15.14 -3.19 10.63
CA VAL A 46 16.44 -3.77 10.96
C VAL A 46 16.54 -5.13 10.28
N LEU A 47 17.65 -5.37 9.59
CA LEU A 47 17.93 -6.62 8.89
C LEU A 47 19.27 -7.18 9.38
N ASP A 48 19.45 -8.50 9.31
CA ASP A 48 20.75 -9.12 9.63
C ASP A 48 21.66 -9.22 8.39
N ALA A 49 22.89 -9.65 8.59
CA ALA A 49 23.90 -9.80 7.53
C ALA A 49 23.55 -10.87 6.48
N ARG A 50 22.54 -11.69 6.71
CA ARG A 50 22.01 -12.68 5.76
C ARG A 50 20.84 -12.12 4.94
N GLY A 51 20.45 -10.87 5.16
CA GLY A 51 19.29 -10.24 4.51
C GLY A 51 17.96 -10.72 5.07
N ARG A 52 17.91 -11.19 6.33
CA ARG A 52 16.67 -11.55 7.01
C ARG A 52 16.10 -10.35 7.76
N LEU A 53 14.79 -10.23 7.77
CA LEU A 53 14.09 -9.21 8.53
C LEU A 53 14.14 -9.52 10.04
N VAL A 54 14.76 -8.64 10.82
CA VAL A 54 14.86 -8.77 12.29
C VAL A 54 13.70 -8.05 12.98
N ALA A 55 13.44 -6.80 12.58
CA ALA A 55 12.34 -6.01 13.10
C ALA A 55 11.90 -4.96 12.08
N GLN A 56 10.62 -4.61 12.09
CA GLN A 56 10.03 -3.58 11.23
C GLN A 56 9.24 -2.57 12.05
N SER A 57 9.26 -1.31 11.61
CA SER A 57 8.41 -0.26 12.16
C SER A 57 6.93 -0.57 11.94
N THR A 58 6.14 -0.40 12.99
CA THR A 58 4.66 -0.44 12.92
C THR A 58 4.05 0.96 12.82
N ALA A 59 4.86 2.02 12.88
CA ALA A 59 4.42 3.41 12.69
C ALA A 59 4.18 3.78 11.22
N THR A 60 4.62 2.93 10.30
CA THR A 60 4.63 3.14 8.85
C THR A 60 3.97 1.96 8.15
N THR A 61 3.84 2.00 6.82
CA THR A 61 3.21 0.90 6.08
C THR A 61 3.99 -0.41 6.18
N LEU A 62 3.27 -1.53 6.35
CA LEU A 62 3.86 -2.86 6.37
C LEU A 62 4.20 -3.40 4.96
N MET A 63 3.70 -2.74 3.92
CA MET A 63 3.80 -3.22 2.53
C MET A 63 5.22 -3.21 1.94
N HIS A 64 6.17 -2.53 2.58
CA HIS A 64 7.52 -2.38 2.06
C HIS A 64 8.56 -3.32 2.71
N ALA A 65 8.17 -4.14 3.68
CA ALA A 65 9.12 -4.98 4.45
C ALA A 65 9.86 -6.00 3.59
N ALA A 66 9.14 -6.72 2.73
CA ALA A 66 9.78 -7.67 1.83
C ALA A 66 10.68 -6.96 0.82
N SER A 67 10.37 -5.72 0.44
CA SER A 67 11.23 -4.94 -0.46
C SER A 67 12.57 -4.59 0.18
N LEU A 68 12.61 -4.16 1.44
CA LEU A 68 13.87 -3.92 2.14
C LEU A 68 14.70 -5.20 2.28
N ARG A 69 14.03 -6.32 2.58
CA ARG A 69 14.64 -7.65 2.64
C ARG A 69 15.25 -8.07 1.31
N GLU A 70 14.51 -8.00 0.22
CA GLU A 70 14.98 -8.38 -1.11
C GLU A 70 15.99 -7.36 -1.66
N SER A 71 15.84 -6.07 -1.34
CA SER A 71 16.81 -5.03 -1.68
C SER A 71 18.17 -5.28 -1.03
N LEU A 72 18.19 -5.69 0.24
CA LEU A 72 19.45 -6.04 0.90
C LEU A 72 20.06 -7.29 0.28
N ARG A 73 19.26 -8.31 -0.05
CA ARG A 73 19.76 -9.52 -0.72
C ARG A 73 20.39 -9.21 -2.07
N ALA A 74 19.76 -8.34 -2.85
CA ALA A 74 20.32 -7.89 -4.12
C ALA A 74 21.61 -7.07 -3.93
N LEU A 75 21.66 -6.18 -2.94
CA LEU A 75 22.87 -5.43 -2.59
C LEU A 75 24.02 -6.36 -2.24
N LEU A 76 23.79 -7.37 -1.40
CA LEU A 76 24.82 -8.33 -0.96
C LEU A 76 25.38 -9.20 -2.11
N LEU A 77 24.59 -9.42 -3.17
CA LEU A 77 25.05 -10.12 -4.37
C LEU A 77 25.97 -9.26 -5.25
N GLU A 78 25.77 -7.94 -5.28
CA GLU A 78 26.55 -7.02 -6.12
C GLU A 78 27.72 -6.38 -5.38
N ILE A 79 27.57 -6.11 -4.09
CA ILE A 79 28.57 -5.47 -3.24
C ILE A 79 28.83 -6.40 -2.04
N PRO A 80 29.95 -7.15 -2.08
CA PRO A 80 30.29 -8.09 -1.01
C PRO A 80 30.46 -7.39 0.35
N PRO A 81 29.95 -7.97 1.46
CA PRO A 81 30.03 -7.38 2.79
C PRO A 81 31.44 -7.01 3.26
N ASP A 82 32.45 -7.81 2.89
CA ASP A 82 33.87 -7.59 3.22
C ASP A 82 34.48 -6.35 2.54
N THR A 83 33.81 -5.81 1.54
CA THR A 83 34.21 -4.55 0.87
C THR A 83 33.60 -3.32 1.52
N MET A 84 32.57 -3.50 2.35
CA MET A 84 31.86 -2.41 3.03
C MET A 84 32.68 -1.85 4.21
N ARG A 85 32.47 -0.58 4.50
CA ARG A 85 33.18 0.17 5.57
C ARG A 85 32.21 0.91 6.48
N PRO A 86 32.58 1.17 7.74
CA PRO A 86 31.83 2.10 8.58
C PRO A 86 31.62 3.44 7.87
N GLY A 87 30.37 3.91 7.90
CA GLY A 87 29.97 5.16 7.22
C GLY A 87 29.46 4.99 5.79
N ASP A 88 29.52 3.80 5.20
CA ASP A 88 28.88 3.51 3.91
C ASP A 88 27.36 3.57 4.04
N VAL A 89 26.71 4.10 3.02
CA VAL A 89 25.26 4.10 2.86
C VAL A 89 24.93 3.81 1.39
N PHE A 90 24.02 2.91 1.15
CA PHE A 90 23.62 2.49 -0.17
C PHE A 90 22.20 2.91 -0.49
N ALA A 91 21.89 3.11 -1.77
CA ALA A 91 20.54 3.29 -2.27
C ALA A 91 20.25 2.43 -3.49
N GLN A 92 18.99 2.11 -3.70
CA GLN A 92 18.48 1.48 -4.92
C GLN A 92 16.97 1.65 -5.05
N ASN A 93 16.44 1.45 -6.29
CA ASN A 93 14.99 1.42 -6.53
C ASN A 93 14.58 0.42 -7.63
N ASP A 94 15.53 -0.42 -8.12
CA ASP A 94 15.28 -1.36 -9.21
C ASP A 94 14.25 -2.43 -8.81
N PRO A 95 13.05 -2.48 -9.45
CA PRO A 95 11.98 -3.43 -9.12
C PRO A 95 12.37 -4.90 -9.35
N PHE A 96 13.39 -5.16 -10.17
CA PHE A 96 13.90 -6.51 -10.46
C PHE A 96 15.09 -6.89 -9.57
N LYS A 97 15.52 -5.98 -8.68
CA LYS A 97 16.57 -6.17 -7.67
C LYS A 97 16.05 -5.92 -6.25
N GLY A 98 14.82 -6.34 -5.98
CA GLY A 98 14.19 -6.22 -4.66
C GLY A 98 13.46 -4.90 -4.42
N GLY A 99 13.60 -3.89 -5.28
CA GLY A 99 12.82 -2.66 -5.24
C GLY A 99 11.34 -2.89 -5.57
N ILE A 100 10.59 -1.82 -5.59
CA ILE A 100 9.15 -1.82 -5.82
C ILE A 100 8.81 -1.24 -7.20
N HIS A 101 9.14 0.02 -7.41
CA HIS A 101 9.09 0.76 -8.67
C HIS A 101 10.00 2.00 -8.58
N ALA A 102 10.18 2.72 -9.69
CA ALA A 102 11.18 3.78 -9.79
C ALA A 102 11.14 4.83 -8.65
N ASN A 103 9.95 5.21 -8.17
CA ASN A 103 9.83 6.24 -7.12
C ASN A 103 10.04 5.71 -5.69
N ASP A 104 10.06 4.40 -5.47
CA ASP A 104 10.30 3.83 -4.14
C ASP A 104 11.80 3.62 -3.93
N VAL A 105 12.45 4.61 -3.30
CA VAL A 105 13.89 4.56 -3.03
C VAL A 105 14.14 3.90 -1.68
N ALA A 106 14.88 2.78 -1.71
CA ALA A 106 15.40 2.13 -0.53
C ALA A 106 16.80 2.63 -0.19
N VAL A 107 17.05 2.90 1.10
CA VAL A 107 18.36 3.22 1.65
C VAL A 107 18.75 2.13 2.65
N LEU A 108 19.98 1.64 2.53
CA LEU A 108 20.54 0.57 3.35
C LEU A 108 21.87 1.02 3.96
N ARG A 109 21.96 1.04 5.29
CA ARG A 109 23.18 1.37 6.02
C ARG A 109 23.69 0.15 6.78
N PRO A 110 24.93 -0.33 6.51
CA PRO A 110 25.53 -1.40 7.27
C PRO A 110 25.88 -0.95 8.71
N VAL A 111 25.76 -1.88 9.65
CA VAL A 111 26.05 -1.71 11.09
C VAL A 111 27.23 -2.59 11.46
N PHE A 112 28.29 -1.97 11.99
CA PHE A 112 29.53 -2.60 12.40
C PHE A 112 29.65 -2.66 13.92
N ALA A 113 30.45 -3.59 14.42
CA ALA A 113 30.85 -3.57 15.83
C ALA A 113 31.88 -2.45 16.09
N ALA A 114 32.11 -2.10 17.35
CA ALA A 114 33.03 -1.03 17.74
C ALA A 114 34.49 -1.28 17.31
N ASP A 115 34.89 -2.53 17.13
CA ASP A 115 36.21 -2.93 16.60
C ASP A 115 36.31 -2.84 15.08
N GLY A 116 35.21 -2.44 14.41
CA GLY A 116 35.10 -2.34 12.95
C GLY A 116 34.82 -3.67 12.26
N SER A 117 34.58 -4.76 12.98
CA SER A 117 34.17 -6.04 12.39
C SER A 117 32.72 -5.95 11.89
N GLY A 118 32.39 -6.68 10.82
CA GLY A 118 31.06 -6.74 10.22
C GLY A 118 31.04 -6.41 8.75
N PRO A 119 29.89 -6.02 8.17
CA PRO A 119 28.66 -5.63 8.87
C PRO A 119 27.90 -6.83 9.46
N HIS A 120 27.33 -6.66 10.65
CA HIS A 120 26.52 -7.68 11.33
C HIS A 120 25.04 -7.48 11.14
N TYR A 121 24.60 -6.23 10.98
CA TYR A 121 23.22 -5.82 10.72
C TYR A 121 23.17 -4.73 9.65
N PHE A 122 21.95 -4.43 9.20
CA PHE A 122 21.66 -3.32 8.28
C PHE A 122 20.43 -2.56 8.78
N ALA A 123 20.50 -1.25 8.73
CA ALA A 123 19.37 -0.36 8.89
C ALA A 123 18.80 0.00 7.52
N GLY A 124 17.57 -0.42 7.24
CA GLY A 124 16.89 -0.20 5.96
C GLY A 124 15.73 0.78 6.10
N THR A 125 15.63 1.75 5.19
CA THR A 125 14.51 2.68 5.07
C THR A 125 14.06 2.78 3.63
N ILE A 126 12.76 3.03 3.38
CA ILE A 126 12.20 3.19 2.05
C ILE A 126 11.05 4.18 2.08
N ILE A 127 10.94 5.06 1.07
CA ILE A 127 9.80 5.95 0.83
C ILE A 127 9.52 6.07 -0.66
N HIS A 128 8.31 6.52 -0.98
CA HIS A 128 7.94 7.00 -2.30
C HIS A 128 8.38 8.46 -2.45
N VAL A 129 9.50 8.72 -3.16
CA VAL A 129 9.97 10.09 -3.43
C VAL A 129 9.09 10.78 -4.48
N ALA A 130 9.01 12.11 -4.41
CA ALA A 130 8.06 12.90 -5.17
C ALA A 130 8.20 12.76 -6.70
N ASP A 131 9.43 12.67 -7.24
CA ASP A 131 9.66 12.55 -8.68
C ASP A 131 11.11 12.15 -8.99
N LEU A 132 11.29 11.15 -9.83
CA LEU A 132 12.59 10.72 -10.37
C LEU A 132 12.63 10.76 -11.90
N GLY A 133 11.98 11.77 -12.51
CA GLY A 133 11.97 11.92 -13.96
C GLY A 133 11.01 10.96 -14.65
N GLY A 134 11.43 10.39 -15.75
CA GLY A 134 10.57 9.56 -16.61
C GLY A 134 9.57 10.38 -17.44
N GLY A 135 8.67 9.70 -18.11
CA GLY A 135 7.65 10.29 -18.98
C GLY A 135 6.46 10.91 -18.26
N TYR A 136 6.30 10.64 -16.95
CA TYR A 136 5.11 11.00 -16.18
C TYR A 136 5.48 11.74 -14.91
N ALA A 137 4.84 12.88 -14.68
CA ALA A 137 5.06 13.68 -13.49
C ALA A 137 4.65 12.89 -12.22
N GLY A 138 5.49 12.95 -11.16
CA GLY A 138 5.25 12.27 -9.89
C GLY A 138 5.30 10.74 -9.95
N GLY A 139 5.81 10.15 -11.04
CA GLY A 139 5.87 8.70 -11.20
C GLY A 139 4.50 8.02 -11.32
N VAL A 140 3.41 8.78 -11.51
CA VAL A 140 2.07 8.22 -11.77
C VAL A 140 2.00 7.76 -13.23
N ALA A 141 2.73 6.70 -13.53
CA ALA A 141 2.92 6.15 -14.87
C ALA A 141 1.68 5.37 -15.33
N ALA A 142 0.57 6.08 -15.63
CA ALA A 142 -0.71 5.45 -15.94
C ALA A 142 -0.67 4.60 -17.22
N THR A 143 0.16 4.99 -18.19
CA THR A 143 0.26 4.36 -19.52
C THR A 143 1.71 3.96 -19.90
N ALA A 144 2.61 3.82 -18.93
CA ALA A 144 3.95 3.31 -19.17
C ALA A 144 3.91 1.82 -19.56
N GLN A 145 4.79 1.43 -20.47
CA GLN A 145 4.89 0.05 -20.95
C GLN A 145 6.20 -0.63 -20.53
N ASP A 146 7.14 0.14 -20.03
CA ASP A 146 8.40 -0.36 -19.49
C ASP A 146 8.86 0.50 -18.29
N MET A 147 9.79 -0.03 -17.51
CA MET A 147 10.33 0.63 -16.31
C MET A 147 11.10 1.92 -16.63
N PHE A 148 11.65 2.07 -17.83
CA PHE A 148 12.43 3.27 -18.20
C PHE A 148 11.55 4.49 -18.41
N ALA A 149 10.28 4.28 -18.83
CA ALA A 149 9.30 5.34 -18.93
C ALA A 149 8.80 5.82 -17.55
N GLU A 150 8.95 5.00 -16.50
CA GLU A 150 8.45 5.31 -15.14
C GLU A 150 9.36 6.27 -14.38
N GLY A 151 10.66 6.25 -14.63
CA GLY A 151 11.61 7.12 -13.95
C GLY A 151 13.04 6.60 -13.99
N MET A 152 13.92 7.31 -13.31
CA MET A 152 15.32 6.92 -13.17
C MET A 152 15.44 5.64 -12.34
N ASN A 153 16.11 4.63 -12.91
CA ASN A 153 16.42 3.37 -12.24
C ASN A 153 17.83 3.44 -11.62
N LEU A 154 17.89 3.24 -10.31
CA LEU A 154 19.12 3.15 -9.53
C LEU A 154 19.38 1.68 -9.16
N PRO A 155 20.42 1.03 -9.73
CA PRO A 155 20.91 -0.23 -9.16
C PRO A 155 21.51 0.05 -7.76
N PRO A 156 21.91 -0.98 -6.99
CA PRO A 156 22.64 -0.76 -5.74
C PRO A 156 23.87 0.14 -5.93
N VAL A 157 23.83 1.35 -5.37
CA VAL A 157 24.91 2.35 -5.46
C VAL A 157 25.23 2.95 -4.10
N HIS A 158 26.48 3.39 -3.89
CA HIS A 158 26.82 4.18 -2.72
C HIS A 158 26.18 5.57 -2.80
N LEU A 159 25.47 5.99 -1.74
CA LEU A 159 25.14 7.40 -1.47
C LEU A 159 26.24 8.07 -0.66
N PHE A 160 26.83 7.32 0.27
CA PHE A 160 27.98 7.73 1.06
C PHE A 160 29.01 6.60 1.06
N ARG A 161 30.27 6.97 1.02
CA ARG A 161 31.41 6.05 1.11
C ARG A 161 32.32 6.47 2.26
N GLY A 162 32.39 5.64 3.29
CA GLY A 162 33.17 5.97 4.49
C GLY A 162 32.72 7.27 5.19
N GLY A 163 31.44 7.62 5.10
CA GLY A 163 30.87 8.84 5.66
C GLY A 163 30.87 10.05 4.73
N GLU A 164 31.57 10.00 3.60
CA GLU A 164 31.61 11.09 2.61
C GLU A 164 30.58 10.88 1.51
N PRO A 165 29.82 11.93 1.08
CA PRO A 165 28.80 11.80 0.05
C PRO A 165 29.42 11.52 -1.33
N GLU A 166 28.83 10.57 -2.07
CA GLU A 166 29.17 10.31 -3.48
C GLU A 166 28.57 11.41 -4.38
N ALA A 167 29.27 12.52 -4.51
CA ALA A 167 28.80 13.75 -5.15
C ALA A 167 28.20 13.53 -6.56
N VAL A 168 28.75 12.57 -7.33
CA VAL A 168 28.26 12.25 -8.68
C VAL A 168 26.87 11.64 -8.62
N VAL A 169 26.62 10.72 -7.69
CA VAL A 169 25.32 10.06 -7.53
C VAL A 169 24.26 11.09 -7.11
N TRP A 170 24.56 11.93 -6.13
CA TRP A 170 23.66 13.00 -5.68
C TRP A 170 23.31 13.97 -6.82
N LYS A 171 24.31 14.36 -7.61
CA LYS A 171 24.11 15.24 -8.78
C LYS A 171 23.26 14.59 -9.87
N ILE A 172 23.40 13.28 -10.10
CA ILE A 172 22.57 12.55 -11.06
C ILE A 172 21.10 12.54 -10.57
N ILE A 173 20.86 12.26 -9.29
CA ILE A 173 19.51 12.27 -8.71
C ILE A 173 18.89 13.67 -8.82
N GLU A 174 19.61 14.71 -8.41
CA GLU A 174 19.17 16.10 -8.48
C GLU A 174 18.74 16.50 -9.89
N ASN A 175 19.55 16.19 -10.91
CA ASN A 175 19.30 16.57 -12.30
C ASN A 175 18.21 15.75 -12.99
N ASN A 176 17.81 14.61 -12.44
CA ASN A 176 16.74 13.77 -12.97
C ASN A 176 15.39 13.98 -12.29
N SER A 177 15.26 14.93 -11.37
CA SER A 177 14.01 15.25 -10.70
C SER A 177 13.42 16.58 -11.16
N ARG A 178 12.08 16.64 -11.30
CA ARG A 178 11.32 17.90 -11.50
C ARG A 178 11.19 18.70 -10.22
N THR A 179 11.41 18.05 -9.06
CA THR A 179 11.32 18.66 -7.71
C THR A 179 12.55 18.28 -6.87
N PRO A 180 13.77 18.72 -7.31
CA PRO A 180 15.02 18.24 -6.73
C PRO A 180 15.14 18.51 -5.22
N ASP A 181 14.72 19.69 -4.74
CA ASP A 181 14.80 20.05 -3.32
C ASP A 181 13.99 19.07 -2.43
N LYS A 182 12.81 18.66 -2.90
CA LYS A 182 11.97 17.68 -2.18
C LYS A 182 12.63 16.30 -2.20
N VAL A 183 13.05 15.83 -3.36
CA VAL A 183 13.64 14.48 -3.52
C VAL A 183 14.95 14.35 -2.75
N ILE A 184 15.85 15.33 -2.84
CA ILE A 184 17.11 15.33 -2.09
C ILE A 184 16.83 15.39 -0.58
N GLY A 185 15.87 16.22 -0.15
CA GLY A 185 15.44 16.29 1.24
C GLY A 185 14.89 14.97 1.74
N ASP A 186 14.04 14.31 0.96
CA ASP A 186 13.43 13.02 1.29
C ASP A 186 14.48 11.89 1.37
N ILE A 187 15.44 11.82 0.44
CA ILE A 187 16.53 10.83 0.50
C ILE A 187 17.44 11.08 1.72
N ARG A 188 17.69 12.35 2.09
CA ARG A 188 18.41 12.67 3.33
C ARG A 188 17.64 12.26 4.57
N ALA A 189 16.31 12.36 4.56
CA ALA A 189 15.46 11.86 5.63
C ALA A 189 15.58 10.33 5.80
N LEU A 190 15.63 9.58 4.68
CA LEU A 190 15.90 8.14 4.69
C LEU A 190 17.25 7.83 5.36
N VAL A 191 18.30 8.53 4.95
CA VAL A 191 19.64 8.38 5.56
C VAL A 191 19.61 8.70 7.06
N SER A 192 18.87 9.75 7.46
CA SER A 192 18.74 10.13 8.87
C SER A 192 18.04 9.06 9.70
N GLY A 193 16.95 8.49 9.17
CA GLY A 193 16.25 7.36 9.82
C GLY A 193 17.13 6.11 9.95
N ALA A 194 17.86 5.76 8.87
CA ALA A 194 18.82 4.65 8.88
C ALA A 194 19.96 4.89 9.90
N ASN A 195 20.44 6.14 10.03
CA ASN A 195 21.46 6.50 11.00
C ASN A 195 20.98 6.35 12.46
N VAL A 196 19.73 6.71 12.76
CA VAL A 196 19.16 6.53 14.11
C VAL A 196 19.02 5.05 14.43
N MET A 197 18.47 4.25 13.50
CA MET A 197 18.37 2.79 13.69
C MET A 197 19.72 2.13 13.87
N ALA A 198 20.70 2.47 13.02
CA ALA A 198 22.05 1.89 13.10
C ALA A 198 22.68 2.12 14.47
N ARG A 199 22.61 3.36 14.98
CA ARG A 199 23.12 3.69 16.33
C ARG A 199 22.44 2.86 17.42
N ARG A 200 21.10 2.68 17.36
CA ARG A 200 20.38 1.84 18.33
C ARG A 200 20.82 0.38 18.27
N VAL A 201 21.08 -0.13 17.09
CA VAL A 201 21.60 -1.51 16.93
C VAL A 201 23.06 -1.61 17.37
N GLU A 202 23.89 -0.60 17.10
CA GLU A 202 25.27 -0.49 17.60
C GLU A 202 25.29 -0.53 19.16
N GLU A 203 24.41 0.20 19.84
CA GLU A 203 24.23 0.17 21.30
C GLU A 203 23.86 -1.24 21.81
N LEU A 204 23.05 -1.99 21.06
CA LEU A 204 22.71 -3.38 21.42
C LEU A 204 23.89 -4.33 21.18
N VAL A 205 24.64 -4.16 20.09
CA VAL A 205 25.88 -4.92 19.81
C VAL A 205 26.92 -4.67 20.91
N GLU A 206 27.10 -3.41 21.36
CA GLU A 206 28.01 -3.07 22.45
C GLU A 206 27.60 -3.73 23.78
N ARG A 207 26.30 -3.74 24.08
CA ARG A 207 25.75 -4.26 25.34
C ARG A 207 25.77 -5.78 25.41
N TYR A 208 25.44 -6.48 24.37
CA TYR A 208 25.26 -7.95 24.37
C TYR A 208 26.38 -8.69 23.65
N GLY A 209 27.30 -7.99 22.98
CA GLY A 209 28.26 -8.58 22.06
C GLY A 209 27.60 -9.02 20.73
N VAL A 210 28.40 -9.23 19.70
CA VAL A 210 27.92 -9.69 18.37
C VAL A 210 27.20 -11.03 18.49
N ASP A 211 27.82 -12.02 19.08
CA ASP A 211 27.25 -13.36 19.21
C ASP A 211 26.02 -13.40 20.12
N GLY A 212 26.06 -12.68 21.26
CA GLY A 212 24.92 -12.62 22.17
C GLY A 212 23.70 -11.98 21.55
N LEU A 213 23.85 -10.87 20.81
CA LEU A 213 22.74 -10.27 20.10
C LEU A 213 22.23 -11.19 18.97
N ALA A 214 23.12 -11.89 18.25
CA ALA A 214 22.73 -12.85 17.23
C ALA A 214 21.90 -14.01 17.79
N GLU A 215 22.26 -14.56 18.97
CA GLU A 215 21.45 -15.58 19.65
C GLU A 215 20.04 -15.07 20.00
N HIS A 216 19.93 -13.83 20.50
CA HIS A 216 18.62 -13.21 20.77
C HIS A 216 17.79 -12.99 19.49
N VAL A 217 18.42 -12.62 18.38
CA VAL A 217 17.74 -12.48 17.08
C VAL A 217 17.22 -13.82 16.57
N GLU A 218 18.02 -14.89 16.66
CA GLU A 218 17.57 -16.24 16.28
C GLU A 218 16.37 -16.69 17.15
N ASP A 219 16.43 -16.48 18.48
CA ASP A 219 15.30 -16.77 19.37
C ASP A 219 14.06 -15.95 19.00
N TYR A 220 14.22 -14.68 18.65
CA TYR A 220 13.11 -13.82 18.26
C TYR A 220 12.44 -14.27 16.95
N ILE A 221 13.22 -14.66 15.96
CA ILE A 221 12.72 -15.20 14.69
C ILE A 221 12.00 -16.53 14.94
N ALA A 222 12.61 -17.44 15.71
CA ALA A 222 12.02 -18.74 16.04
C ALA A 222 10.71 -18.59 16.83
N TYR A 223 10.65 -17.66 17.79
CA TYR A 223 9.42 -17.34 18.51
C TYR A 223 8.30 -16.89 17.56
N THR A 224 8.62 -15.99 16.64
CA THR A 224 7.63 -15.49 15.67
C THR A 224 7.16 -16.60 14.72
N GLU A 225 8.07 -17.45 14.21
CA GLU A 225 7.71 -18.59 13.38
C GLU A 225 6.80 -19.55 14.14
N THR A 226 7.11 -19.88 15.38
CA THR A 226 6.28 -20.74 16.22
C THR A 226 4.87 -20.19 16.37
N ARG A 227 4.74 -18.89 16.68
CA ARG A 227 3.44 -18.21 16.79
C ARG A 227 2.66 -18.24 15.48
N MET A 228 3.32 -17.98 14.35
CA MET A 228 2.70 -18.06 13.03
C MET A 228 2.14 -19.45 12.75
N ARG A 229 2.95 -20.49 13.02
CA ARG A 229 2.54 -21.88 12.78
C ARG A 229 1.41 -22.33 13.71
N GLU A 230 1.40 -21.86 14.97
CA GLU A 230 0.32 -22.15 15.93
C GLU A 230 -1.01 -21.57 15.46
N GLU A 231 -1.02 -20.32 14.99
CA GLU A 231 -2.22 -19.69 14.44
C GLU A 231 -2.67 -20.35 13.14
N LEU A 232 -1.76 -20.69 12.23
CA LEU A 232 -2.09 -21.39 10.99
C LEU A 232 -2.73 -22.77 11.24
N ARG A 233 -2.35 -23.47 12.33
CA ARG A 233 -3.00 -24.74 12.72
C ARG A 233 -4.46 -24.58 13.12
N GLN A 234 -4.90 -23.39 13.50
CA GLN A 234 -6.30 -23.14 13.86
C GLN A 234 -7.19 -23.00 12.62
N ILE A 235 -6.61 -22.76 11.45
CA ILE A 235 -7.34 -22.73 10.19
C ILE A 235 -7.51 -24.16 9.68
N PRO A 236 -8.72 -24.60 9.29
CA PRO A 236 -8.94 -25.97 8.81
C PRO A 236 -7.98 -26.35 7.69
N ALA A 237 -7.33 -27.53 7.82
CA ALA A 237 -6.48 -28.06 6.76
C ALA A 237 -7.29 -28.34 5.49
N GLY A 238 -6.70 -28.07 4.34
CA GLY A 238 -7.39 -28.24 3.05
C GLY A 238 -6.77 -27.43 1.93
N THR A 239 -7.39 -27.52 0.76
CA THR A 239 -7.00 -26.74 -0.42
C THR A 239 -8.14 -25.79 -0.79
N TYR A 240 -7.85 -24.51 -0.76
CA TYR A 240 -8.80 -23.43 -1.04
C TYR A 240 -8.35 -22.67 -2.27
N ARG A 241 -9.28 -22.23 -3.10
CA ARG A 241 -8.99 -21.47 -4.31
C ARG A 241 -9.63 -20.10 -4.21
N GLY A 242 -8.88 -19.09 -4.66
CA GLY A 242 -9.40 -17.74 -4.76
C GLY A 242 -8.91 -17.07 -6.03
N SER A 243 -9.65 -16.08 -6.47
CA SER A 243 -9.29 -15.28 -7.63
C SER A 243 -9.84 -13.88 -7.53
N PHE A 244 -9.17 -12.96 -8.22
CA PHE A 244 -9.65 -11.59 -8.35
C PHE A 244 -9.36 -11.05 -9.75
N THR A 245 -10.33 -10.32 -10.31
CA THR A 245 -10.22 -9.69 -11.63
C THR A 245 -10.08 -8.18 -11.44
N VAL A 246 -9.12 -7.58 -12.13
CA VAL A 246 -8.87 -6.14 -12.15
C VAL A 246 -9.30 -5.54 -13.48
N ASP A 247 -9.53 -4.24 -13.50
CA ASP A 247 -9.77 -3.47 -14.72
C ASP A 247 -8.57 -3.59 -15.68
N SER A 248 -8.65 -3.00 -16.86
CA SER A 248 -7.56 -3.08 -17.85
C SER A 248 -6.27 -2.40 -17.37
N ASP A 249 -5.17 -2.67 -18.06
CA ASP A 249 -3.86 -2.05 -17.79
C ASP A 249 -3.73 -0.61 -18.35
N GLY A 250 -4.77 -0.09 -19.02
CA GLY A 250 -4.79 1.22 -19.66
C GLY A 250 -4.16 1.25 -21.07
N ILE A 251 -3.50 0.17 -21.51
CA ILE A 251 -2.93 0.00 -22.85
C ILE A 251 -3.86 -0.86 -23.72
N GLU A 252 -4.43 -1.90 -23.13
CA GLU A 252 -5.43 -2.78 -23.74
C GLU A 252 -6.79 -2.55 -23.03
N PRO A 253 -7.57 -1.51 -23.41
CA PRO A 253 -8.70 -1.01 -22.60
C PRO A 253 -9.84 -2.02 -22.41
N ASP A 254 -10.00 -2.95 -23.34
CA ASP A 254 -11.06 -3.97 -23.29
C ASP A 254 -10.62 -5.28 -22.61
N LYS A 255 -9.37 -5.35 -22.15
CA LYS A 255 -8.81 -6.54 -21.53
C LYS A 255 -8.78 -6.38 -20.02
N THR A 256 -9.44 -7.30 -19.33
CA THR A 256 -9.28 -7.47 -17.87
C THR A 256 -8.17 -8.48 -17.59
N TYR A 257 -7.64 -8.43 -16.36
CA TYR A 257 -6.58 -9.34 -15.93
C TYR A 257 -6.99 -10.06 -14.67
N GLN A 258 -6.62 -11.33 -14.53
CA GLN A 258 -6.99 -12.16 -13.38
C GLN A 258 -5.77 -12.65 -12.61
N VAL A 259 -5.80 -12.46 -11.30
CA VAL A 259 -4.91 -13.10 -10.33
C VAL A 259 -5.62 -14.30 -9.72
N ARG A 260 -4.96 -15.44 -9.68
CA ARG A 260 -5.45 -16.69 -9.08
C ARG A 260 -4.48 -17.20 -8.05
N VAL A 261 -5.00 -17.81 -7.00
CA VAL A 261 -4.21 -18.50 -5.98
C VAL A 261 -4.86 -19.80 -5.56
N THR A 262 -4.03 -20.82 -5.37
CA THR A 262 -4.38 -22.03 -4.64
C THR A 262 -3.67 -22.00 -3.30
N VAL A 263 -4.43 -21.96 -2.22
CA VAL A 263 -3.92 -21.96 -0.84
C VAL A 263 -4.07 -23.36 -0.28
N THR A 264 -2.97 -23.98 0.12
CA THR A 264 -2.95 -25.29 0.77
C THR A 264 -2.47 -25.17 2.20
N LEU A 265 -3.32 -25.55 3.14
CA LEU A 265 -3.03 -25.63 4.57
C LEU A 265 -2.83 -27.11 4.95
N THR A 266 -1.62 -27.45 5.41
CA THR A 266 -1.22 -28.85 5.63
C THR A 266 -1.59 -29.36 7.02
N GLY A 267 -2.04 -28.47 7.93
CA GLY A 267 -2.42 -28.84 9.31
C GLY A 267 -1.24 -28.93 10.28
N ASP A 268 -0.01 -28.90 9.79
CA ASP A 268 1.22 -28.82 10.61
C ASP A 268 1.64 -27.38 10.96
N GLY A 269 0.87 -26.39 10.50
CA GLY A 269 1.16 -24.97 10.64
C GLY A 269 1.95 -24.38 9.48
N SER A 270 1.97 -25.09 8.33
CA SER A 270 2.53 -24.55 7.09
C SER A 270 1.42 -24.19 6.12
N ILE A 271 1.65 -23.13 5.33
CA ILE A 271 0.76 -22.68 4.28
C ILE A 271 1.53 -22.56 2.97
N HIS A 272 1.02 -23.17 1.92
CA HIS A 272 1.54 -23.03 0.56
C HIS A 272 0.57 -22.20 -0.28
N LEU A 273 1.08 -21.17 -0.94
CA LEU A 273 0.31 -20.27 -1.80
C LEU A 273 0.86 -20.34 -3.23
N ASP A 274 0.14 -21.01 -4.11
CA ASP A 274 0.52 -21.20 -5.51
C ASP A 274 -0.31 -20.28 -6.42
N PHE A 275 0.36 -19.33 -7.07
CA PHE A 275 -0.24 -18.38 -8.01
C PHE A 275 -0.25 -18.88 -9.47
N THR A 276 0.02 -20.16 -9.70
CA THR A 276 -0.08 -20.79 -11.03
C THR A 276 -1.49 -20.60 -11.60
N GLY A 277 -1.55 -20.13 -12.86
CA GLY A 277 -2.80 -19.77 -13.53
C GLY A 277 -3.17 -18.29 -13.43
N THR A 278 -2.38 -17.47 -12.71
CA THR A 278 -2.42 -16.00 -12.83
C THR A 278 -2.03 -15.59 -14.25
N ASP A 279 -2.69 -14.58 -14.80
CA ASP A 279 -2.45 -14.11 -16.15
C ASP A 279 -0.99 -13.66 -16.37
N ALA A 280 -0.54 -13.74 -17.62
CA ALA A 280 0.77 -13.25 -18.02
C ALA A 280 0.91 -11.75 -17.70
N GLN A 281 2.17 -11.30 -17.54
CA GLN A 281 2.47 -9.88 -17.30
C GLN A 281 1.75 -8.97 -18.32
N ALA A 282 1.23 -7.86 -17.82
CA ALA A 282 0.55 -6.85 -18.62
C ALA A 282 1.55 -6.02 -19.42
N LYS A 283 1.10 -5.42 -20.51
CA LYS A 283 1.88 -4.43 -21.26
C LYS A 283 1.97 -3.11 -20.52
N GLY A 284 0.91 -2.73 -19.80
CA GLY A 284 0.86 -1.53 -18.98
C GLY A 284 1.45 -1.71 -17.58
N ALA A 285 1.50 -0.63 -16.82
CA ALA A 285 2.24 -0.49 -15.58
C ALA A 285 1.63 -1.19 -14.34
N ILE A 286 0.74 -2.16 -14.50
CA ILE A 286 0.03 -2.81 -13.37
C ILE A 286 0.80 -3.97 -12.73
N ASN A 287 1.91 -4.41 -13.32
CA ASN A 287 2.65 -5.58 -12.85
C ASN A 287 3.23 -5.35 -11.45
N ALA A 288 3.17 -6.36 -10.59
CA ALA A 288 3.76 -6.31 -9.26
C ALA A 288 5.16 -6.93 -9.26
N SER A 289 6.16 -6.19 -8.77
CA SER A 289 7.48 -6.78 -8.53
C SER A 289 7.38 -7.93 -7.51
N TYR A 290 8.31 -8.88 -7.59
CA TYR A 290 8.34 -10.04 -6.70
C TYR A 290 8.27 -9.65 -5.22
N SER A 291 9.06 -8.66 -4.81
CA SER A 291 9.13 -8.19 -3.43
C SER A 291 7.80 -7.60 -2.95
N GLN A 292 7.12 -6.84 -3.82
CA GLN A 292 5.85 -6.21 -3.49
C GLN A 292 4.71 -7.25 -3.45
N ALA A 293 4.69 -8.21 -4.37
CA ALA A 293 3.74 -9.32 -4.34
C ALA A 293 3.90 -10.15 -3.06
N LEU A 294 5.15 -10.45 -2.64
CA LEU A 294 5.42 -11.17 -1.39
C LEU A 294 4.97 -10.41 -0.15
N SER A 295 5.14 -9.07 -0.13
CA SER A 295 4.60 -8.22 0.96
C SER A 295 3.08 -8.33 1.04
N GLY A 296 2.39 -8.28 -0.10
CA GLY A 296 0.93 -8.42 -0.16
C GLY A 296 0.45 -9.78 0.33
N VAL A 297 1.14 -10.85 -0.05
CA VAL A 297 0.84 -12.22 0.41
C VAL A 297 0.91 -12.31 1.93
N LEU A 298 2.03 -11.88 2.51
CA LEU A 298 2.20 -11.93 3.97
C LEU A 298 1.11 -11.11 4.68
N PHE A 299 0.83 -9.90 4.19
CA PHE A 299 -0.19 -9.05 4.79
C PHE A 299 -1.57 -9.72 4.75
N ALA A 300 -1.99 -10.27 3.59
CA ALA A 300 -3.29 -10.93 3.45
C ALA A 300 -3.43 -12.15 4.37
N VAL A 301 -2.40 -12.98 4.49
CA VAL A 301 -2.39 -14.13 5.42
C VAL A 301 -2.53 -13.65 6.86
N ARG A 302 -1.78 -12.61 7.25
CA ARG A 302 -1.83 -12.07 8.61
C ARG A 302 -3.19 -11.48 9.01
N CYS A 303 -4.04 -11.08 8.06
CA CYS A 303 -5.41 -10.65 8.38
C CYS A 303 -6.28 -11.76 8.99
N PHE A 304 -5.87 -13.01 8.87
CA PHE A 304 -6.55 -14.18 9.44
C PHE A 304 -5.87 -14.74 10.70
N LEU A 305 -4.86 -14.07 11.22
CA LEU A 305 -4.04 -14.49 12.35
C LEU A 305 -4.04 -13.44 13.46
N ASP A 306 -3.51 -13.81 14.64
CA ASP A 306 -3.35 -12.88 15.76
C ASP A 306 -2.49 -11.66 15.34
N PRO A 307 -3.03 -10.42 15.41
CA PRO A 307 -2.31 -9.21 15.04
C PRO A 307 -1.11 -8.92 15.96
N SER A 308 -1.03 -9.54 17.15
CA SER A 308 0.08 -9.35 18.11
C SER A 308 1.37 -10.08 17.72
N ILE A 309 1.33 -10.96 16.71
CA ILE A 309 2.53 -11.65 16.21
C ILE A 309 3.53 -10.59 15.71
N PRO A 310 4.78 -10.61 16.17
CA PRO A 310 5.79 -9.65 15.72
C PRO A 310 6.05 -9.75 14.20
N MET A 311 6.52 -8.66 13.60
CA MET A 311 6.86 -8.63 12.19
C MET A 311 8.37 -8.79 11.99
N ASN A 312 8.79 -10.00 11.65
CA ASN A 312 10.18 -10.36 11.32
C ASN A 312 10.24 -11.56 10.36
N GLU A 313 11.44 -12.10 10.12
CA GLU A 313 11.67 -13.23 9.21
C GLU A 313 10.86 -14.48 9.57
N GLY A 314 10.52 -14.68 10.84
CA GLY A 314 9.68 -15.80 11.28
C GLY A 314 8.28 -15.81 10.65
N CYS A 315 7.77 -14.65 10.24
CA CYS A 315 6.53 -14.56 9.47
C CYS A 315 6.67 -15.22 8.09
N TYR A 316 7.82 -15.05 7.44
CA TYR A 316 8.08 -15.62 6.11
C TYR A 316 8.43 -17.11 6.17
N ALA A 317 9.03 -17.58 7.28
CA ALA A 317 9.45 -18.97 7.45
C ALA A 317 8.26 -19.97 7.46
N ALA A 318 7.07 -19.53 7.82
CA ALA A 318 5.84 -20.34 7.78
C ALA A 318 5.16 -20.36 6.40
N LEU A 319 5.62 -19.53 5.44
CA LEU A 319 5.01 -19.35 4.14
C LEU A 319 5.86 -20.02 3.06
N ASP A 320 5.23 -20.80 2.20
CA ASP A 320 5.81 -21.27 0.94
C ASP A 320 5.01 -20.65 -0.21
N VAL A 321 5.67 -19.83 -1.04
CA VAL A 321 4.99 -19.03 -2.07
C VAL A 321 5.58 -19.31 -3.45
N THR A 322 4.73 -19.68 -4.39
CA THR A 322 5.08 -19.86 -5.79
C THR A 322 4.50 -18.75 -6.64
N PHE A 323 5.36 -17.90 -7.22
CA PHE A 323 5.00 -16.90 -8.22
C PHE A 323 5.54 -17.32 -9.60
N PRO A 324 4.67 -17.67 -10.58
CA PRO A 324 5.11 -18.01 -11.93
C PRO A 324 5.86 -16.83 -12.57
N ARG A 325 7.05 -17.10 -13.12
CA ARG A 325 7.82 -16.06 -13.80
C ARG A 325 7.13 -15.61 -15.09
N GLY A 326 7.15 -14.31 -15.36
CA GLY A 326 6.45 -13.70 -16.50
C GLY A 326 4.96 -13.52 -16.30
N SER A 327 4.46 -13.68 -15.06
CA SER A 327 3.08 -13.38 -14.67
C SER A 327 2.96 -11.97 -14.09
N LEU A 328 1.73 -11.52 -13.85
CA LEU A 328 1.41 -10.24 -13.20
C LEU A 328 2.11 -10.05 -11.85
N VAL A 329 2.33 -11.14 -11.10
CA VAL A 329 2.91 -11.11 -9.74
C VAL A 329 4.42 -11.41 -9.70
N ASN A 330 5.02 -11.66 -10.86
CA ASN A 330 6.48 -11.89 -11.01
C ASN A 330 6.90 -11.61 -12.47
N PRO A 331 6.81 -10.36 -12.93
CA PRO A 331 7.08 -10.00 -14.31
C PRO A 331 8.56 -10.13 -14.67
N ASN A 332 8.83 -10.28 -15.96
CA ASN A 332 10.18 -10.20 -16.51
C ASN A 332 10.55 -8.73 -16.79
N PRO A 333 11.81 -8.32 -16.60
CA PRO A 333 12.26 -7.02 -17.06
C PRO A 333 12.13 -6.90 -18.59
N PRO A 334 11.87 -5.70 -19.12
CA PRO A 334 11.74 -4.41 -18.43
C PRO A 334 10.29 -3.99 -18.10
N ALA A 335 9.41 -4.92 -17.73
CA ALA A 335 7.99 -4.62 -17.50
C ALA A 335 7.79 -3.43 -16.53
N ALA A 336 6.82 -2.58 -16.84
CA ALA A 336 6.44 -1.46 -16.00
C ALA A 336 5.71 -1.93 -14.73
N CYS A 337 6.07 -1.37 -13.57
CA CYS A 337 5.56 -1.74 -12.24
C CYS A 337 4.95 -0.57 -11.46
N GLY A 338 4.93 0.65 -11.99
CA GLY A 338 4.48 1.84 -11.28
C GLY A 338 3.03 1.77 -10.78
N GLY A 339 2.17 1.01 -11.47
CA GLY A 339 0.78 0.77 -11.10
C GLY A 339 0.53 -0.51 -10.28
N ARG A 340 1.58 -1.16 -9.80
CA ARG A 340 1.56 -2.47 -9.10
C ARG A 340 0.50 -2.63 -8.02
N ILE A 341 0.10 -1.55 -7.35
CA ILE A 341 -0.85 -1.60 -6.24
C ILE A 341 -2.15 -2.32 -6.60
N VAL A 342 -2.54 -2.26 -7.86
CA VAL A 342 -3.73 -2.93 -8.40
C VAL A 342 -3.57 -4.45 -8.34
N VAL A 343 -2.46 -4.97 -8.88
CA VAL A 343 -2.18 -6.42 -8.90
C VAL A 343 -1.84 -6.94 -7.50
N VAL A 344 -1.13 -6.15 -6.68
CA VAL A 344 -0.88 -6.53 -5.27
C VAL A 344 -2.19 -6.65 -4.52
N THR A 345 -3.10 -5.68 -4.67
CA THR A 345 -4.43 -5.75 -4.06
C THR A 345 -5.21 -6.95 -4.58
N ALA A 346 -5.16 -7.23 -5.89
CA ALA A 346 -5.81 -8.40 -6.47
C ALA A 346 -5.26 -9.72 -5.91
N ALA A 347 -3.94 -9.82 -5.68
CA ALA A 347 -3.33 -10.98 -5.05
C ALA A 347 -3.80 -11.14 -3.59
N MET A 348 -3.88 -10.04 -2.85
CA MET A 348 -4.43 -10.05 -1.49
C MET A 348 -5.90 -10.46 -1.46
N GLU A 349 -6.74 -9.89 -2.35
CA GLU A 349 -8.16 -10.23 -2.47
C GLU A 349 -8.37 -11.71 -2.86
N ALA A 350 -7.53 -12.26 -3.74
CA ALA A 350 -7.57 -13.68 -4.08
C ALA A 350 -7.25 -14.56 -2.87
N ILE A 351 -6.26 -14.19 -2.04
CA ILE A 351 -5.96 -14.89 -0.78
C ILE A 351 -7.13 -14.77 0.20
N VAL A 352 -7.67 -13.56 0.36
CA VAL A 352 -8.85 -13.31 1.22
C VAL A 352 -10.05 -14.13 0.75
N ASP A 353 -10.25 -14.27 -0.57
CA ASP A 353 -11.28 -15.12 -1.14
C ASP A 353 -11.11 -16.59 -0.72
N ALA A 354 -9.90 -17.13 -0.88
CA ALA A 354 -9.57 -18.50 -0.49
C ALA A 354 -9.70 -18.72 1.03
N LEU A 355 -9.13 -17.83 1.86
CA LEU A 355 -9.13 -17.99 3.31
C LEU A 355 -10.49 -17.68 3.95
N SER A 356 -11.33 -16.83 3.35
CA SER A 356 -12.72 -16.64 3.80
C SER A 356 -13.57 -17.90 3.63
N ALA A 357 -13.25 -18.76 2.65
CA ALA A 357 -13.89 -20.07 2.54
C ALA A 357 -13.45 -21.04 3.65
N ALA A 358 -12.19 -20.92 4.12
CA ALA A 358 -11.65 -21.68 5.24
C ALA A 358 -12.16 -21.18 6.61
N ARG A 359 -12.35 -19.86 6.75
CA ARG A 359 -12.75 -19.16 7.97
C ARG A 359 -13.90 -18.18 7.68
N PRO A 360 -15.14 -18.71 7.50
CA PRO A 360 -16.32 -17.85 7.25
C PRO A 360 -16.58 -16.83 8.37
N ASP A 361 -16.20 -17.16 9.60
CA ASP A 361 -16.27 -16.29 10.78
C ASP A 361 -15.33 -15.06 10.71
N MET A 362 -14.33 -15.12 9.85
CA MET A 362 -13.39 -14.03 9.56
C MET A 362 -13.54 -13.50 8.12
N ALA A 363 -14.61 -13.88 7.42
CA ALA A 363 -14.82 -13.50 6.03
C ALA A 363 -14.81 -11.96 5.86
N LEU A 364 -14.21 -11.54 4.76
CA LEU A 364 -14.09 -10.14 4.34
C LEU A 364 -14.61 -10.02 2.91
N ALA A 365 -15.54 -9.12 2.65
CA ALA A 365 -15.93 -8.74 1.30
C ALA A 365 -14.85 -7.86 0.65
N SER A 366 -14.90 -7.72 -0.67
CA SER A 366 -13.89 -6.97 -1.40
C SER A 366 -13.91 -5.48 -1.03
N SER A 367 -12.74 -4.90 -0.92
CA SER A 367 -12.57 -3.49 -0.58
C SER A 367 -12.46 -2.62 -1.83
N GLY A 368 -12.82 -1.35 -1.72
CA GLY A 368 -12.41 -0.32 -2.68
C GLY A 368 -10.88 -0.25 -2.78
N ILE A 369 -10.38 0.59 -3.67
CA ILE A 369 -8.94 0.75 -3.88
C ILE A 369 -8.54 2.22 -3.79
N VAL A 370 -7.24 2.46 -3.78
CA VAL A 370 -6.65 3.79 -3.92
C VAL A 370 -6.91 4.33 -5.33
N HIS A 371 -7.48 5.52 -5.39
CA HIS A 371 -7.58 6.33 -6.60
C HIS A 371 -6.46 7.36 -6.58
N LEU A 372 -5.43 7.16 -7.39
CA LEU A 372 -4.20 7.94 -7.38
C LEU A 372 -4.14 8.87 -8.58
N TYR A 373 -3.75 10.12 -8.35
CA TYR A 373 -3.59 11.11 -9.40
C TYR A 373 -2.38 12.00 -9.16
N ALA A 374 -1.87 12.61 -10.22
CA ALA A 374 -0.86 13.66 -10.15
C ALA A 374 -1.33 14.88 -10.93
N LEU A 375 -1.13 16.04 -10.34
CA LEU A 375 -1.30 17.34 -10.99
C LEU A 375 0.05 18.03 -11.08
N SER A 376 0.36 18.60 -12.23
CA SER A 376 1.59 19.37 -12.44
C SER A 376 1.33 20.58 -13.32
N GLY A 377 2.15 21.61 -13.14
CA GLY A 377 2.01 22.84 -13.91
C GLY A 377 3.10 23.85 -13.59
N VAL A 378 2.91 25.05 -14.11
CA VAL A 378 3.77 26.20 -13.79
C VAL A 378 2.89 27.27 -13.18
N ARG A 379 3.14 27.60 -11.90
CA ARG A 379 2.41 28.69 -11.24
C ARG A 379 2.74 30.00 -11.93
N SER A 380 1.71 30.66 -12.45
CA SER A 380 1.79 31.97 -13.09
C SER A 380 0.92 32.95 -12.28
N GLY A 381 1.55 33.89 -11.59
CA GLY A 381 0.85 34.95 -10.84
C GLY A 381 1.43 36.31 -11.15
N PRO A 382 0.66 37.41 -10.99
CA PRO A 382 1.17 38.78 -11.20
C PRO A 382 2.36 39.03 -10.26
N GLY A 383 3.56 39.22 -10.82
CA GLY A 383 4.78 39.58 -10.09
C GLY A 383 5.54 38.41 -9.44
N ALA A 384 5.10 37.15 -9.60
CA ALA A 384 5.85 35.98 -9.18
C ALA A 384 6.67 35.40 -10.34
N ALA A 385 7.89 34.93 -10.06
CA ALA A 385 8.64 34.13 -11.02
C ALA A 385 7.86 32.82 -11.31
N ALA A 386 7.81 32.44 -12.59
CA ALA A 386 7.20 31.17 -12.99
C ALA A 386 7.88 30.01 -12.26
N ALA A 387 7.17 29.30 -11.40
CA ALA A 387 7.69 28.20 -10.62
C ALA A 387 6.93 26.90 -10.98
N PRO A 388 7.63 25.82 -11.36
CA PRO A 388 7.01 24.55 -11.56
C PRO A 388 6.45 24.01 -10.23
N TRP A 389 5.31 23.34 -10.30
CA TRP A 389 4.72 22.65 -9.17
C TRP A 389 4.26 21.25 -9.57
N LEU A 390 4.30 20.35 -8.63
CA LEU A 390 3.88 18.98 -8.78
C LEU A 390 3.30 18.50 -7.46
N VAL A 391 2.14 17.85 -7.53
CA VAL A 391 1.56 17.12 -6.42
C VAL A 391 1.10 15.75 -6.91
N MET A 392 1.39 14.73 -6.12
CA MET A 392 0.76 13.42 -6.19
C MET A 392 -0.18 13.30 -4.99
N ALA A 393 -1.38 12.80 -5.22
CA ALA A 393 -2.38 12.61 -4.19
C ALA A 393 -3.19 11.35 -4.45
N MET A 394 -3.86 10.87 -3.40
CA MET A 394 -4.72 9.70 -3.47
C MET A 394 -5.94 9.87 -2.60
N ASP A 395 -7.07 9.38 -3.10
CA ASP A 395 -8.31 9.22 -2.34
C ASP A 395 -8.61 7.73 -2.14
N PHE A 396 -9.22 7.38 -1.01
CA PHE A 396 -9.47 6.00 -0.63
C PHE A 396 -10.92 5.58 -0.89
N GLY A 397 -11.11 4.35 -1.34
CA GLY A 397 -12.42 3.72 -1.38
C GLY A 397 -12.95 3.32 0.00
N GLY A 398 -14.10 2.66 0.05
CA GLY A 398 -14.63 2.00 1.25
C GLY A 398 -14.01 0.63 1.45
N LEU A 399 -13.83 0.17 2.69
CA LEU A 399 -13.45 -1.21 2.95
C LEU A 399 -14.65 -2.16 2.80
N GLY A 400 -14.37 -3.40 2.44
CA GLY A 400 -15.38 -4.46 2.41
C GLY A 400 -15.97 -4.74 3.79
N ALA A 401 -17.21 -5.19 3.81
CA ALA A 401 -17.87 -5.67 5.03
C ALA A 401 -17.15 -6.89 5.60
N ARG A 402 -17.21 -7.06 6.91
CA ARG A 402 -16.64 -8.18 7.65
C ARG A 402 -17.75 -9.08 8.21
N ALA A 403 -17.41 -10.30 8.58
CA ALA A 403 -18.38 -11.24 9.14
C ALA A 403 -19.09 -10.75 10.40
N THR A 404 -18.58 -9.72 11.08
CA THR A 404 -19.11 -9.23 12.36
C THR A 404 -19.49 -7.76 12.36
N CYS A 405 -19.25 -7.02 11.27
CA CYS A 405 -19.53 -5.58 11.23
C CYS A 405 -19.43 -5.00 9.82
N ASP A 406 -20.01 -3.82 9.67
CA ASP A 406 -19.92 -3.02 8.45
C ASP A 406 -18.47 -2.69 8.06
N GLY A 407 -18.23 -2.49 6.78
CA GLY A 407 -16.98 -1.96 6.26
C GLY A 407 -16.79 -0.50 6.67
N PRO A 408 -15.59 -0.11 7.11
CA PRO A 408 -15.27 1.30 7.39
C PRO A 408 -15.39 2.17 6.14
N ASP A 409 -15.96 3.37 6.32
CA ASP A 409 -16.15 4.37 5.27
C ASP A 409 -14.82 5.09 4.98
N ALA A 410 -14.52 5.38 3.73
CA ALA A 410 -13.45 6.29 3.30
C ALA A 410 -12.02 5.97 3.82
N THR A 411 -11.76 4.72 4.18
CA THR A 411 -10.45 4.27 4.72
C THR A 411 -9.80 3.21 3.85
N GLY A 412 -10.37 2.93 2.70
CA GLY A 412 -10.23 1.74 1.91
C GLY A 412 -8.94 1.59 1.11
N ALA A 413 -7.81 1.75 1.75
CA ALA A 413 -6.60 1.17 1.23
C ALA A 413 -6.27 -0.11 2.03
N PHE A 414 -7.03 -1.18 1.79
CA PHE A 414 -6.73 -2.50 2.38
C PHE A 414 -5.24 -2.84 2.22
N VAL A 415 -4.70 -2.61 1.03
CA VAL A 415 -3.28 -2.82 0.71
C VAL A 415 -2.31 -1.96 1.53
N LEU A 416 -2.71 -0.80 2.04
CA LEU A 416 -1.84 0.11 2.80
C LEU A 416 -1.92 -0.08 4.32
N GLY A 417 -2.75 -1.00 4.80
CA GLY A 417 -2.84 -1.36 6.21
C GLY A 417 -3.37 -0.27 7.14
N GLY A 418 -4.09 0.72 6.62
CA GLY A 418 -4.78 1.76 7.40
C GLY A 418 -3.86 2.81 8.07
N ARG A 419 -2.57 2.86 7.75
CA ARG A 419 -1.63 3.84 8.29
C ARG A 419 -1.41 5.05 7.39
N THR A 420 -1.74 4.93 6.10
CA THR A 420 -1.62 6.02 5.14
C THR A 420 -2.87 6.91 5.19
N ALA A 421 -2.69 8.22 5.15
CA ALA A 421 -3.77 9.19 5.19
C ALA A 421 -3.92 9.93 3.84
N VAL A 422 -5.11 10.46 3.58
CA VAL A 422 -5.32 11.44 2.51
C VAL A 422 -4.65 12.77 2.87
N LEU A 423 -4.27 13.55 1.88
CA LEU A 423 -3.71 14.88 2.11
C LEU A 423 -4.73 15.79 2.81
N GLN A 424 -4.27 16.54 3.80
CA GLN A 424 -5.11 17.53 4.48
C GLN A 424 -5.38 18.71 3.55
N VAL A 425 -6.62 19.24 3.61
CA VAL A 425 -7.09 20.27 2.67
C VAL A 425 -6.26 21.55 2.76
N GLU A 426 -6.03 22.06 3.97
CA GLU A 426 -5.37 23.35 4.19
C GLU A 426 -3.91 23.36 3.70
N PRO A 427 -3.04 22.40 4.05
CA PRO A 427 -1.69 22.32 3.49
C PRO A 427 -1.68 22.13 1.97
N TYR A 428 -2.68 21.39 1.45
CA TYR A 428 -2.79 21.15 0.02
C TYR A 428 -3.09 22.42 -0.76
N GLU A 429 -4.09 23.19 -0.34
CA GLU A 429 -4.46 24.48 -0.94
C GLU A 429 -3.38 25.56 -0.76
N ALA A 430 -2.66 25.53 0.38
CA ALA A 430 -1.58 26.48 0.64
C ALA A 430 -0.37 26.29 -0.30
N GLN A 431 -0.11 25.04 -0.71
CA GLN A 431 1.07 24.71 -1.53
C GLN A 431 0.77 24.69 -3.02
N TYR A 432 -0.45 24.35 -3.45
CA TYR A 432 -0.80 24.11 -4.84
C TYR A 432 -1.95 25.03 -5.30
N PRO A 433 -2.02 25.38 -6.61
CA PRO A 433 -3.06 26.28 -7.12
C PRO A 433 -4.39 25.53 -7.33
N VAL A 434 -4.96 25.04 -6.27
CA VAL A 434 -6.24 24.33 -6.23
C VAL A 434 -7.12 24.81 -5.09
N MET A 435 -8.41 24.59 -5.17
CA MET A 435 -9.39 24.82 -4.11
C MET A 435 -10.27 23.58 -3.96
N ILE A 436 -10.30 23.00 -2.78
CA ILE A 436 -11.12 21.84 -2.47
C ILE A 436 -12.52 22.32 -2.07
N GLU A 437 -13.51 22.12 -2.94
CA GLU A 437 -14.88 22.54 -2.69
C GLU A 437 -15.58 21.66 -1.65
N HIS A 438 -15.32 20.35 -1.69
CA HIS A 438 -15.70 19.40 -0.64
C HIS A 438 -14.92 18.09 -0.74
N VAL A 439 -14.83 17.42 0.41
CA VAL A 439 -14.49 16.00 0.56
C VAL A 439 -15.56 15.40 1.48
N ARG A 440 -16.29 14.41 1.01
CA ARG A 440 -17.40 13.81 1.78
C ARG A 440 -17.59 12.33 1.44
N PRO A 441 -18.22 11.53 2.32
CA PRO A 441 -18.63 10.18 1.98
C PRO A 441 -19.58 10.17 0.78
N ARG A 442 -19.37 9.23 -0.14
CA ARG A 442 -20.20 9.03 -1.31
C ARG A 442 -21.39 8.14 -0.93
N ILE A 443 -22.56 8.77 -0.75
CA ILE A 443 -23.81 8.08 -0.39
C ILE A 443 -24.08 6.95 -1.40
N ASP A 444 -24.62 5.81 -0.91
CA ASP A 444 -24.99 4.62 -1.70
C ASP A 444 -23.81 3.88 -2.36
N SER A 445 -22.58 4.27 -2.10
CA SER A 445 -21.43 3.60 -2.73
C SER A 445 -21.04 2.26 -2.08
N GLY A 446 -21.39 2.05 -0.80
CA GLY A 446 -21.15 0.77 -0.13
C GLY A 446 -22.15 -0.30 -0.57
N GLY A 447 -21.68 -1.51 -0.87
CA GLY A 447 -22.51 -2.65 -1.24
C GLY A 447 -23.47 -3.04 -0.11
N ALA A 448 -24.72 -3.34 -0.47
CA ALA A 448 -25.73 -3.78 0.50
C ALA A 448 -25.41 -5.20 1.01
N GLY A 449 -25.73 -5.46 2.28
CA GLY A 449 -25.49 -6.75 2.95
C GLY A 449 -26.10 -6.75 4.34
N GLU A 450 -26.12 -7.90 5.02
CA GLU A 450 -26.34 -7.96 6.46
C GLU A 450 -25.36 -7.01 7.17
N HIS A 451 -24.11 -7.03 6.71
CA HIS A 451 -23.10 -6.01 6.98
C HIS A 451 -22.83 -5.22 5.70
N ARG A 452 -23.00 -3.89 5.76
CA ARG A 452 -22.83 -2.97 4.64
C ARG A 452 -21.34 -2.78 4.32
N GLY A 453 -20.99 -2.72 3.05
CA GLY A 453 -19.69 -2.23 2.60
C GLY A 453 -19.45 -0.77 2.97
N GLY A 454 -18.22 -0.38 3.20
CA GLY A 454 -17.82 1.00 3.48
C GLY A 454 -18.08 1.92 2.30
N LEU A 455 -18.37 3.19 2.58
CA LEU A 455 -18.57 4.21 1.55
C LEU A 455 -17.22 4.68 0.98
N GLY A 456 -17.18 4.97 -0.31
CA GLY A 456 -16.13 5.75 -0.95
C GLY A 456 -16.20 7.23 -0.63
N ILE A 457 -15.34 8.02 -1.26
CA ILE A 457 -15.24 9.48 -1.12
C ILE A 457 -15.74 10.15 -2.41
N ASP A 458 -16.43 11.29 -2.28
CA ASP A 458 -16.72 12.25 -3.34
C ASP A 458 -15.91 13.52 -3.06
N THR A 459 -14.83 13.72 -3.84
CA THR A 459 -13.97 14.90 -3.78
C THR A 459 -14.25 15.80 -4.97
N ARG A 460 -14.35 17.10 -4.73
CA ARG A 460 -14.52 18.12 -5.76
C ARG A 460 -13.45 19.19 -5.60
N MET A 461 -12.60 19.33 -6.61
CA MET A 461 -11.42 20.18 -6.62
C MET A 461 -11.45 21.12 -7.82
N ARG A 462 -11.43 22.43 -7.57
CA ARG A 462 -11.33 23.48 -8.60
C ARG A 462 -9.88 23.82 -8.85
N LEU A 463 -9.48 23.89 -10.10
CA LEU A 463 -8.16 24.35 -10.52
C LEU A 463 -8.13 25.89 -10.53
N LEU A 464 -7.14 26.47 -9.86
CA LEU A 464 -6.91 27.93 -9.84
C LEU A 464 -5.93 28.40 -10.91
N ASP A 465 -5.20 27.46 -11.52
CA ASP A 465 -4.29 27.68 -12.64
C ASP A 465 -4.38 26.52 -13.63
N THR A 466 -3.75 26.65 -14.79
CA THR A 466 -3.64 25.54 -15.76
C THR A 466 -2.79 24.42 -15.21
N ALA A 467 -3.21 23.18 -15.46
CA ALA A 467 -2.50 21.99 -15.02
C ALA A 467 -2.54 20.86 -16.05
N GLU A 468 -1.61 19.93 -15.93
CA GLU A 468 -1.68 18.61 -16.53
C GLU A 468 -2.04 17.60 -15.44
N LEU A 469 -3.02 16.74 -15.75
CA LEU A 469 -3.50 15.69 -14.85
C LEU A 469 -3.13 14.31 -15.42
N VAL A 470 -2.67 13.43 -14.54
CA VAL A 470 -2.54 11.99 -14.76
C VAL A 470 -3.40 11.29 -13.72
N VAL A 471 -4.22 10.32 -14.14
CA VAL A 471 -5.09 9.52 -13.26
C VAL A 471 -4.77 8.03 -13.38
N ARG A 472 -4.84 7.34 -12.25
CA ARG A 472 -4.64 5.90 -12.14
C ARG A 472 -5.57 5.32 -11.08
N GLY A 473 -6.63 4.67 -11.53
CA GLY A 473 -7.62 3.99 -10.70
C GLY A 473 -7.79 2.53 -11.09
N ASP A 474 -8.59 1.83 -10.32
CA ASP A 474 -9.12 0.50 -10.57
C ASP A 474 -10.50 0.42 -9.92
N ARG A 475 -11.25 -0.64 -10.14
CA ARG A 475 -12.64 -0.76 -9.65
C ARG A 475 -13.53 0.38 -10.13
N MET A 476 -13.28 0.80 -11.35
CA MET A 476 -14.05 1.83 -12.05
C MET A 476 -14.90 1.23 -13.17
N VAL A 477 -14.56 0.02 -13.62
CA VAL A 477 -15.35 -0.79 -14.58
C VAL A 477 -15.94 -1.99 -13.85
N LEU A 478 -15.11 -2.71 -13.09
CA LEU A 478 -15.51 -3.85 -12.27
C LEU A 478 -15.62 -3.38 -10.80
N PRO A 479 -16.82 -3.22 -10.23
CA PRO A 479 -16.97 -2.78 -8.86
C PRO A 479 -16.49 -3.84 -7.87
N PRO A 480 -16.13 -3.47 -6.62
CA PRO A 480 -15.74 -4.43 -5.59
C PRO A 480 -16.87 -5.41 -5.29
N PRO A 481 -16.68 -6.74 -5.49
CA PRO A 481 -17.73 -7.72 -5.28
C PRO A 481 -18.11 -7.86 -3.80
N GLY A 482 -19.40 -8.14 -3.55
CA GLY A 482 -19.89 -8.59 -2.26
C GLY A 482 -19.56 -10.06 -1.99
N ARG A 483 -19.89 -10.54 -0.79
CA ARG A 483 -19.67 -11.92 -0.37
C ARG A 483 -20.87 -12.51 0.39
N ALA A 484 -21.05 -13.83 0.32
CA ALA A 484 -22.09 -14.57 1.05
C ALA A 484 -23.52 -14.01 0.85
N GLY A 485 -23.85 -13.56 -0.36
CA GLY A 485 -25.14 -12.96 -0.70
C GLY A 485 -25.20 -11.44 -0.52
N GLY A 486 -24.11 -10.80 -0.13
CA GLY A 486 -23.98 -9.34 -0.17
C GLY A 486 -23.76 -8.81 -1.58
N GLU A 487 -24.17 -7.58 -1.83
CA GLU A 487 -24.11 -6.92 -3.12
C GLU A 487 -22.74 -6.25 -3.34
N PRO A 488 -22.32 -6.02 -4.58
CA PRO A 488 -21.11 -5.26 -4.87
C PRO A 488 -21.23 -3.81 -4.40
N GLY A 489 -20.09 -3.17 -4.11
CA GLY A 489 -20.02 -1.73 -3.97
C GLY A 489 -20.18 -1.01 -5.30
N GLU A 490 -20.36 0.32 -5.27
CA GLU A 490 -20.41 1.13 -6.49
C GLU A 490 -18.99 1.34 -7.06
N ALA A 491 -18.87 1.32 -8.37
CA ALA A 491 -17.62 1.63 -9.09
C ALA A 491 -17.19 3.08 -8.89
N GLY A 492 -15.89 3.35 -8.97
CA GLY A 492 -15.34 4.71 -8.96
C GLY A 492 -15.51 5.46 -10.28
N PHE A 493 -15.15 6.74 -10.29
CA PHE A 493 -15.13 7.55 -11.51
C PHE A 493 -14.16 8.72 -11.42
N TRP A 494 -13.73 9.23 -12.59
CA TRP A 494 -13.04 10.49 -12.78
C TRP A 494 -13.85 11.37 -13.73
N HIS A 495 -14.23 12.57 -13.30
CA HIS A 495 -14.91 13.54 -14.17
C HIS A 495 -14.18 14.89 -14.15
N ILE A 496 -14.21 15.58 -15.28
CA ILE A 496 -13.81 16.99 -15.36
C ILE A 496 -15.01 17.80 -15.77
N GLU A 497 -15.46 18.67 -14.88
CA GLU A 497 -16.47 19.67 -15.19
C GLU A 497 -15.74 20.89 -15.76
N ARG A 498 -15.91 21.14 -17.05
CA ARG A 498 -15.25 22.22 -17.75
C ARG A 498 -15.93 23.57 -17.48
N VAL A 499 -15.17 24.66 -17.57
CA VAL A 499 -15.69 26.03 -17.42
C VAL A 499 -16.84 26.32 -18.39
N ASN A 500 -16.87 25.70 -19.57
CA ASN A 500 -17.94 25.83 -20.54
C ASN A 500 -19.22 25.03 -20.22
N GLY A 501 -19.27 24.32 -19.09
CA GLY A 501 -20.38 23.52 -18.63
C GLY A 501 -20.44 22.09 -19.16
N THR A 502 -19.48 21.65 -19.98
CA THR A 502 -19.39 20.23 -20.39
C THR A 502 -18.76 19.39 -19.28
N VAL A 503 -19.07 18.09 -19.26
CA VAL A 503 -18.47 17.11 -18.35
C VAL A 503 -17.76 16.05 -19.16
N ASP A 504 -16.45 15.94 -18.96
CA ASP A 504 -15.63 14.89 -19.56
C ASP A 504 -15.48 13.73 -18.56
N ALA A 505 -15.91 12.53 -18.93
CA ALA A 505 -15.58 11.31 -18.20
C ALA A 505 -14.21 10.80 -18.67
N LEU A 506 -13.31 10.55 -17.73
CA LEU A 506 -11.98 10.02 -18.04
C LEU A 506 -11.97 8.49 -17.92
N ALA A 507 -11.05 7.87 -18.66
CA ALA A 507 -10.74 6.46 -18.47
C ALA A 507 -10.12 6.24 -17.05
N HIS A 508 -10.24 5.01 -16.54
CA HIS A 508 -9.68 4.66 -15.22
C HIS A 508 -8.15 4.85 -15.13
N ARG A 509 -7.44 4.84 -16.26
CA ARG A 509 -6.03 5.22 -16.42
C ARG A 509 -5.88 6.12 -17.61
N GLN A 510 -5.41 7.33 -17.39
CA GLN A 510 -5.23 8.31 -18.46
C GLN A 510 -4.11 9.30 -18.09
N SER A 511 -3.26 9.59 -19.08
CA SER A 511 -2.14 10.54 -18.95
C SER A 511 -2.38 11.77 -19.79
N HIS A 512 -1.66 12.85 -19.48
CA HIS A 512 -1.61 14.10 -20.27
C HIS A 512 -2.97 14.77 -20.47
N VAL A 513 -3.84 14.74 -19.45
CA VAL A 513 -5.13 15.44 -19.49
C VAL A 513 -4.93 16.91 -19.11
N ARG A 514 -5.21 17.82 -20.05
CA ARG A 514 -5.08 19.26 -19.82
C ARG A 514 -6.28 19.81 -19.09
N LEU A 515 -6.03 20.60 -18.03
CA LEU A 515 -7.02 21.33 -17.26
C LEU A 515 -6.79 22.82 -17.41
N ALA A 516 -7.86 23.59 -17.54
CA ALA A 516 -7.83 25.04 -17.51
C ALA A 516 -8.10 25.57 -16.10
N ALA A 517 -7.69 26.79 -15.82
CA ALA A 517 -8.12 27.49 -14.62
C ALA A 517 -9.66 27.59 -14.59
N GLY A 518 -10.26 27.22 -13.45
CA GLY A 518 -11.71 27.16 -13.28
C GLY A 518 -12.34 25.81 -13.57
N ASP A 519 -11.68 24.88 -14.28
CA ASP A 519 -12.14 23.50 -14.40
C ASP A 519 -12.23 22.84 -13.02
N VAL A 520 -13.19 21.92 -12.86
CA VAL A 520 -13.34 21.17 -11.60
C VAL A 520 -13.06 19.69 -11.86
N PHE A 521 -12.06 19.16 -11.18
CA PHE A 521 -11.77 17.74 -11.14
C PHE A 521 -12.61 17.09 -10.03
N ARG A 522 -13.47 16.15 -10.42
CA ARG A 522 -14.32 15.40 -9.52
C ARG A 522 -13.88 13.95 -9.45
N ILE A 523 -13.71 13.46 -8.24
CA ILE A 523 -13.23 12.14 -7.91
C ILE A 523 -14.32 11.42 -7.12
N GLY A 524 -14.82 10.30 -7.66
CA GLY A 524 -15.67 9.38 -6.90
C GLY A 524 -14.91 8.08 -6.70
N THR A 525 -14.51 7.75 -5.47
CA THR A 525 -13.86 6.47 -5.20
C THR A 525 -14.89 5.35 -5.08
N SER A 526 -14.45 4.11 -5.31
CA SER A 526 -15.33 2.93 -5.19
C SER A 526 -15.71 2.66 -3.73
N GLY A 527 -16.92 2.16 -3.51
CA GLY A 527 -17.32 1.61 -2.20
C GLY A 527 -16.72 0.22 -1.96
N GLY A 528 -16.87 -0.33 -0.76
CA GLY A 528 -16.59 -1.73 -0.45
C GLY A 528 -17.80 -2.62 -0.73
N GLY A 529 -17.58 -3.92 -0.95
CA GLY A 529 -18.66 -4.92 -1.09
C GLY A 529 -19.37 -5.20 0.22
N GLY A 530 -20.65 -5.54 0.17
CA GLY A 530 -21.45 -6.00 1.30
C GLY A 530 -21.20 -7.47 1.64
N LEU A 531 -21.55 -7.90 2.84
CA LEU A 531 -21.46 -9.29 3.27
C LEU A 531 -22.78 -9.77 3.90
N GLY A 532 -23.21 -10.97 3.52
CA GLY A 532 -24.50 -11.52 3.94
C GLY A 532 -25.68 -10.91 3.17
N ALA A 533 -26.83 -11.57 3.24
CA ALA A 533 -28.00 -11.11 2.50
C ALA A 533 -28.52 -9.76 3.03
N PRO A 534 -28.77 -8.74 2.18
CA PRO A 534 -29.23 -7.40 2.62
C PRO A 534 -30.51 -7.43 3.45
N VAL A 535 -31.41 -8.37 3.13
CA VAL A 535 -32.68 -8.52 3.88
C VAL A 535 -32.48 -9.02 5.30
N ALA A 536 -31.34 -9.58 5.65
CA ALA A 536 -31.00 -10.00 7.01
C ALA A 536 -30.58 -8.81 7.91
N ARG A 537 -30.22 -7.65 7.32
CA ARG A 537 -29.89 -6.45 8.11
C ARG A 537 -31.08 -5.93 8.89
N ASP A 538 -30.84 -5.58 10.15
CA ASP A 538 -31.88 -5.01 11.02
C ASP A 538 -32.46 -3.73 10.37
N PRO A 539 -33.80 -3.64 10.21
CA PRO A 539 -34.45 -2.43 9.67
C PRO A 539 -34.08 -1.12 10.40
N GLU A 540 -33.84 -1.16 11.71
CA GLU A 540 -33.43 0.01 12.47
C GLU A 540 -32.00 0.45 12.15
N GLU A 541 -31.11 -0.49 11.84
CA GLU A 541 -29.76 -0.21 11.34
C GLU A 541 -29.82 0.46 9.95
N VAL A 542 -30.69 -0.03 9.06
CA VAL A 542 -30.91 0.60 7.75
C VAL A 542 -31.46 2.02 7.90
N ALA A 543 -32.42 2.22 8.80
CA ALA A 543 -32.97 3.55 9.07
C ALA A 543 -31.92 4.50 9.67
N ARG A 544 -31.02 3.98 10.52
CA ARG A 544 -29.86 4.73 11.00
C ARG A 544 -28.93 5.14 9.85
N ASP A 545 -28.58 4.23 8.92
CA ASP A 545 -27.78 4.55 7.76
C ASP A 545 -28.42 5.64 6.88
N VAL A 546 -29.76 5.64 6.77
CA VAL A 546 -30.48 6.70 6.05
C VAL A 546 -30.35 8.05 6.76
N ARG A 547 -30.54 8.11 8.09
CA ARG A 547 -30.39 9.35 8.88
C ARG A 547 -28.94 9.89 8.80
N GLU A 548 -27.97 9.00 8.80
CA GLU A 548 -26.55 9.35 8.71
C GLU A 548 -26.08 9.61 7.27
N ARG A 549 -26.99 9.56 6.29
CA ARG A 549 -26.71 9.77 4.87
C ARG A 549 -25.67 8.80 4.29
N ARG A 550 -25.67 7.56 4.76
CA ARG A 550 -24.88 6.46 4.20
C ARG A 550 -25.63 5.73 3.09
N VAL A 551 -26.94 5.58 3.28
CA VAL A 551 -27.88 4.95 2.34
C VAL A 551 -29.03 5.92 2.07
N SER A 552 -29.46 6.04 0.80
CA SER A 552 -30.65 6.78 0.44
C SER A 552 -31.92 5.99 0.80
N ARG A 553 -33.05 6.67 0.91
CA ARG A 553 -34.35 6.00 1.13
C ARG A 553 -34.69 5.05 -0.02
N GLU A 554 -34.35 5.44 -1.23
CA GLU A 554 -34.55 4.66 -2.44
C GLU A 554 -33.78 3.32 -2.35
N ARG A 555 -32.50 3.37 -1.95
CA ARG A 555 -31.67 2.18 -1.77
C ARG A 555 -32.09 1.37 -0.54
N ALA A 556 -32.50 1.99 0.55
CA ALA A 556 -33.05 1.30 1.72
C ALA A 556 -34.26 0.42 1.32
N ARG A 557 -35.16 0.96 0.48
CA ARG A 557 -36.30 0.23 -0.05
C ARG A 557 -35.87 -0.84 -1.09
N ALA A 558 -35.04 -0.46 -2.04
CA ALA A 558 -34.67 -1.31 -3.18
C ALA A 558 -33.79 -2.49 -2.76
N ASP A 559 -32.76 -2.26 -1.96
CA ASP A 559 -31.72 -3.25 -1.65
C ASP A 559 -32.06 -4.04 -0.37
N TYR A 560 -32.51 -3.35 0.69
CA TYR A 560 -32.73 -3.94 2.02
C TYR A 560 -34.21 -4.33 2.27
N GLY A 561 -35.13 -3.89 1.43
CA GLY A 561 -36.57 -4.08 1.65
C GLY A 561 -37.07 -3.32 2.89
N VAL A 562 -36.48 -2.16 3.21
CA VAL A 562 -36.83 -1.34 4.35
C VAL A 562 -37.44 -0.02 3.88
N VAL A 563 -38.64 0.28 4.38
CA VAL A 563 -39.31 1.55 4.11
C VAL A 563 -39.01 2.50 5.26
N VAL A 564 -38.41 3.65 4.95
CA VAL A 564 -38.04 4.69 5.90
C VAL A 564 -38.85 5.95 5.59
N ASP A 565 -39.55 6.48 6.57
CA ASP A 565 -40.40 7.67 6.45
C ASP A 565 -39.62 8.99 6.37
N GLU A 566 -40.31 10.13 6.33
CA GLU A 566 -39.68 11.45 6.23
C GLU A 566 -38.89 11.83 7.48
N ASP A 567 -39.27 11.31 8.63
CA ASP A 567 -38.57 11.52 9.90
C ASP A 567 -37.39 10.59 10.10
N GLY A 568 -37.11 9.68 9.14
CA GLY A 568 -36.02 8.72 9.19
C GLY A 568 -36.33 7.50 10.06
N MET A 569 -37.62 7.21 10.32
CA MET A 569 -38.04 6.06 11.10
C MET A 569 -38.51 4.91 10.20
N VAL A 570 -38.44 3.68 10.71
CA VAL A 570 -38.92 2.50 9.98
C VAL A 570 -40.44 2.47 9.93
N ASP A 571 -41.01 2.47 8.74
CA ASP A 571 -42.40 2.04 8.54
C ASP A 571 -42.44 0.50 8.58
N ARG A 572 -42.79 -0.04 9.76
CA ARG A 572 -42.79 -1.48 10.01
C ARG A 572 -43.79 -2.23 9.14
N GLY A 573 -45.02 -1.64 8.96
CA GLY A 573 -46.06 -2.29 8.17
C GLY A 573 -45.64 -2.44 6.69
N ALA A 574 -45.18 -1.36 6.09
CA ALA A 574 -44.69 -1.36 4.71
C ALA A 574 -43.40 -2.19 4.55
N THR A 575 -42.53 -2.25 5.55
CA THR A 575 -41.32 -3.04 5.56
C THR A 575 -41.64 -4.54 5.60
N ASP A 576 -42.54 -4.97 6.49
CA ASP A 576 -42.93 -6.38 6.62
C ASP A 576 -43.64 -6.89 5.35
N GLU A 577 -44.53 -6.08 4.78
CA GLU A 577 -45.15 -6.37 3.49
C GLU A 577 -44.12 -6.55 2.37
N LEU A 578 -43.16 -5.62 2.28
CA LEU A 578 -42.14 -5.65 1.25
C LEU A 578 -41.15 -6.84 1.40
N ARG A 579 -40.74 -7.18 2.63
CA ARG A 579 -39.87 -8.32 2.91
C ARG A 579 -40.60 -9.65 2.79
N GLY A 580 -41.91 -9.71 3.12
CA GLY A 580 -42.72 -10.90 2.96
C GLY A 580 -43.05 -11.25 1.50
N ALA A 581 -42.91 -10.30 0.57
CA ALA A 581 -43.11 -10.47 -0.85
C ALA A 581 -41.83 -10.89 -1.59
N ARG A 582 -40.67 -10.90 -0.94
CA ARG A 582 -39.36 -11.32 -1.47
C ARG A 582 -39.01 -12.75 -1.02
#